data_3cb66a04fb45c360346036fd9c4fb631
#
_entry.id   3cb66a04fb45c360346036fd9c4fb631
#
_cell.length_a   1.000
_cell.length_b   1.000
_cell.length_c   1.000
_cell.angle_alpha   90.00
_cell.angle_beta   90.00
_cell.angle_gamma   90.00
#
_symmetry.space_group_name_H-M   'P 1'
#
loop_
_entity.id
_entity.type
_entity.pdbx_description
1 polymer ?
#
loop_
_entity_poly.entity_id
_entity_poly.type
_entity_poly.pdbx_seq_one_letter_code
_entity_poly.pdbx_strand_id
1 'polypeptide(L)'
;YRSNKTSNKFITGGGKIPSWVVSFSIFATFVSSISYLGLPGSAFSSNWNAFAFSLSLPIAAIIAAVYFVPLYRNINSASAYTYMEKRYGSWARIYVSACYLLTQIMRIGTILYLLGLTLNAFIEIDLSTVIILTGLIVGVYSIFGGIQAVVWTDAIQGIILIFGAIICIIFILYNSGQGPDEIMRIAYENNKFSLGEFSTRLSVPTFWIVLIYGLFINIQNFGTDQNYIQRYLLTDTDKKAKYSAFLGGLIYVPVSALFLFIGTVLYGYYQTNGLLPIEISETADKVFPYFIVNTLPVGFKGLLIASIFAAGMSTLSTSYNSSATI
;
A
#
# COMPACT_ATOMS: atom_id res chain seq x y z
N TYR A 1 -24.07 -1.77 10.38
CA TYR A 1 -24.43 -1.97 11.81
C TYR A 1 -25.41 -3.13 12.02
N ARG A 2 -26.46 -3.25 11.22
CA ARG A 2 -27.46 -4.34 11.38
C ARG A 2 -26.94 -5.76 11.09
N SER A 3 -25.86 -5.94 10.32
CA SER A 3 -25.32 -7.26 9.94
C SER A 3 -24.31 -7.84 10.93
N ASN A 4 -23.70 -7.03 11.82
CA ASN A 4 -22.56 -7.40 12.67
C ASN A 4 -22.97 -7.65 14.14
N LYS A 5 -24.10 -8.31 14.38
CA LYS A 5 -24.64 -8.53 15.74
C LYS A 5 -23.88 -9.55 16.61
N THR A 6 -22.89 -10.25 16.06
CA THR A 6 -22.08 -11.23 16.82
C THR A 6 -20.60 -10.93 16.65
N SER A 7 -19.80 -11.14 17.71
CA SER A 7 -18.35 -10.96 17.67
C SER A 7 -17.70 -11.68 16.49
N ASN A 8 -18.12 -12.89 16.19
CA ASN A 8 -17.60 -13.66 15.07
C ASN A 8 -17.87 -12.97 13.70
N LYS A 9 -19.08 -12.44 13.47
CA LYS A 9 -19.38 -11.72 12.23
C LYS A 9 -18.61 -10.41 12.11
N PHE A 10 -18.36 -9.73 13.22
CA PHE A 10 -17.57 -8.51 13.28
C PHE A 10 -16.11 -8.76 12.81
N ILE A 11 -15.55 -9.89 13.22
CA ILE A 11 -14.14 -10.24 12.97
C ILE A 11 -13.95 -10.95 11.64
N THR A 12 -14.90 -11.85 11.23
CA THR A 12 -14.77 -12.68 10.01
C THR A 12 -15.62 -12.20 8.85
N GLY A 13 -16.40 -11.11 9.00
CA GLY A 13 -17.29 -10.60 7.95
C GLY A 13 -18.38 -11.58 7.52
N GLY A 14 -18.59 -12.68 8.27
CA GLY A 14 -19.54 -13.74 7.93
C GLY A 14 -19.08 -14.65 6.77
N GLY A 15 -17.87 -14.53 6.27
CA GLY A 15 -17.30 -15.40 5.25
C GLY A 15 -17.95 -15.35 3.86
N LYS A 16 -18.65 -14.25 3.52
CA LYS A 16 -19.43 -14.13 2.26
C LYS A 16 -19.06 -12.92 1.41
N ILE A 17 -17.89 -12.34 1.64
CA ILE A 17 -17.44 -11.17 0.88
C ILE A 17 -17.01 -11.61 -0.53
N PRO A 18 -17.40 -10.88 -1.60
CA PRO A 18 -16.98 -11.20 -2.95
C PRO A 18 -15.46 -11.23 -3.10
N SER A 19 -14.93 -12.20 -3.85
CA SER A 19 -13.48 -12.39 -4.01
C SER A 19 -12.76 -11.17 -4.55
N TRP A 20 -13.37 -10.42 -5.49
CA TRP A 20 -12.77 -9.22 -6.05
C TRP A 20 -12.60 -8.12 -4.98
N VAL A 21 -13.54 -7.97 -4.06
CA VAL A 21 -13.46 -7.00 -2.94
C VAL A 21 -12.31 -7.39 -2.00
N VAL A 22 -12.22 -8.69 -1.66
CA VAL A 22 -11.12 -9.21 -0.83
C VAL A 22 -9.78 -9.04 -1.54
N SER A 23 -9.71 -9.26 -2.85
CA SER A 23 -8.48 -9.03 -3.65
C SER A 23 -8.04 -7.58 -3.60
N PHE A 24 -8.96 -6.63 -3.82
CA PHE A 24 -8.66 -5.21 -3.72
C PHE A 24 -8.27 -4.80 -2.30
N SER A 25 -8.87 -5.38 -1.26
CA SER A 25 -8.48 -5.12 0.12
C SER A 25 -7.07 -5.66 0.43
N ILE A 26 -6.70 -6.86 -0.08
CA ILE A 26 -5.34 -7.39 0.02
C ILE A 26 -4.37 -6.46 -0.71
N PHE A 27 -4.68 -6.06 -1.93
CA PHE A 27 -3.89 -5.09 -2.69
C PHE A 27 -3.72 -3.77 -1.93
N ALA A 28 -4.81 -3.18 -1.43
CA ALA A 28 -4.77 -1.91 -0.69
C ALA A 28 -3.98 -2.00 0.62
N THR A 29 -3.86 -3.21 1.21
CA THR A 29 -3.00 -3.44 2.38
C THR A 29 -1.51 -3.33 2.05
N PHE A 30 -1.10 -3.65 0.82
CA PHE A 30 0.27 -3.45 0.34
C PHE A 30 0.57 -1.99 0.01
N VAL A 31 -0.43 -1.23 -0.45
CA VAL A 31 -0.26 0.18 -0.80
C VAL A 31 -0.52 1.06 0.41
N SER A 32 0.50 1.75 0.85
CA SER A 32 0.41 2.78 1.89
C SER A 32 0.65 4.17 1.31
N SER A 33 0.38 5.22 2.09
CA SER A 33 0.77 6.59 1.74
C SER A 33 2.28 6.72 1.48
N ILE A 34 3.09 5.92 2.18
CA ILE A 34 4.54 5.85 1.96
C ILE A 34 4.85 5.34 0.54
N SER A 35 4.18 4.26 0.11
CA SER A 35 4.37 3.73 -1.26
C SER A 35 3.90 4.71 -2.32
N TYR A 36 2.79 5.41 -2.05
CA TYR A 36 2.22 6.40 -2.97
C TYR A 36 3.17 7.57 -3.24
N LEU A 37 3.94 8.00 -2.26
CA LEU A 37 4.89 9.10 -2.37
C LEU A 37 6.32 8.62 -2.67
N GLY A 38 6.75 7.54 -2.03
CA GLY A 38 8.11 7.05 -2.11
C GLY A 38 8.45 6.36 -3.44
N LEU A 39 7.52 5.63 -4.08
CA LEU A 39 7.79 5.03 -5.39
C LEU A 39 8.01 6.09 -6.49
N PRO A 40 7.17 7.13 -6.62
CA PRO A 40 7.47 8.24 -7.52
C PRO A 40 8.78 8.95 -7.19
N GLY A 41 9.07 9.21 -5.91
CA GLY A 41 10.34 9.81 -5.47
C GLY A 41 11.55 8.97 -5.87
N SER A 42 11.49 7.66 -5.66
CA SER A 42 12.56 6.73 -6.05
C SER A 42 12.81 6.70 -7.56
N ALA A 43 11.75 6.67 -8.38
CA ALA A 43 11.89 6.70 -9.84
C ALA A 43 12.38 8.06 -10.34
N PHE A 44 11.96 9.16 -9.70
CA PHE A 44 12.44 10.50 -10.01
C PHE A 44 13.95 10.65 -9.75
N SER A 45 14.40 10.28 -8.57
CA SER A 45 15.82 10.45 -8.17
C SER A 45 16.74 9.40 -8.78
N SER A 46 16.24 8.19 -9.03
CA SER A 46 17.03 7.05 -9.49
C SER A 46 16.41 6.40 -10.75
N ASN A 47 15.84 5.23 -10.60
CA ASN A 47 15.28 4.41 -11.69
C ASN A 47 14.22 3.43 -11.16
N TRP A 48 13.85 2.42 -11.96
CA TRP A 48 12.85 1.41 -11.61
C TRP A 48 13.42 0.20 -10.83
N ASN A 49 14.56 0.30 -10.18
CA ASN A 49 15.12 -0.82 -9.40
C ASN A 49 14.12 -1.28 -8.31
N ALA A 50 13.39 -0.36 -7.67
CA ALA A 50 12.35 -0.69 -6.69
C ALA A 50 11.22 -1.58 -7.26
N PHE A 51 11.03 -1.62 -8.59
CA PHE A 51 10.05 -2.49 -9.23
C PHE A 51 10.37 -3.98 -9.07
N ALA A 52 11.64 -4.34 -8.89
CA ALA A 52 12.05 -5.72 -8.61
C ALA A 52 11.38 -6.27 -7.34
N PHE A 53 11.18 -5.43 -6.31
CA PHE A 53 10.40 -5.81 -5.12
C PHE A 53 8.96 -6.20 -5.50
N SER A 54 8.30 -5.41 -6.35
CA SER A 54 6.93 -5.66 -6.79
C SER A 54 6.80 -6.93 -7.62
N LEU A 55 7.79 -7.25 -8.45
CA LEU A 55 7.83 -8.46 -9.28
C LEU A 55 7.91 -9.75 -8.43
N SER A 56 8.37 -9.69 -7.19
CA SER A 56 8.38 -10.84 -6.28
C SER A 56 6.99 -11.19 -5.72
N LEU A 57 6.06 -10.25 -5.74
CA LEU A 57 4.74 -10.38 -5.09
C LEU A 57 3.87 -11.49 -5.68
N PRO A 58 3.75 -11.68 -7.00
CA PRO A 58 3.01 -12.80 -7.57
C PRO A 58 3.56 -14.16 -7.15
N ILE A 59 4.89 -14.29 -7.02
CA ILE A 59 5.53 -15.52 -6.56
C ILE A 59 5.15 -15.81 -5.11
N ALA A 60 5.26 -14.81 -4.23
CA ALA A 60 4.85 -14.92 -2.84
C ALA A 60 3.34 -15.21 -2.70
N ALA A 61 2.50 -14.62 -3.55
CA ALA A 61 1.06 -14.85 -3.58
C ALA A 61 0.69 -16.28 -4.02
N ILE A 62 1.44 -16.88 -4.94
CA ILE A 62 1.28 -18.30 -5.30
C ILE A 62 1.63 -19.18 -4.09
N ILE A 63 2.75 -18.92 -3.43
CA ILE A 63 3.15 -19.66 -2.21
C ILE A 63 2.06 -19.51 -1.14
N ALA A 64 1.53 -18.30 -0.95
CA ALA A 64 0.45 -18.05 -0.02
C ALA A 64 -0.83 -18.84 -0.37
N ALA A 65 -1.24 -18.82 -1.63
CA ALA A 65 -2.43 -19.53 -2.10
C ALA A 65 -2.31 -21.07 -1.93
N VAL A 66 -1.11 -21.61 -2.09
CA VAL A 66 -0.86 -23.05 -1.99
C VAL A 66 -0.72 -23.50 -0.54
N TYR A 67 0.00 -22.76 0.29
CA TYR A 67 0.40 -23.19 1.64
C TYR A 67 -0.33 -22.43 2.76
N PHE A 68 -0.31 -21.10 2.76
CA PHE A 68 -0.80 -20.33 3.91
C PHE A 68 -2.32 -20.21 3.95
N VAL A 69 -2.98 -20.01 2.83
CA VAL A 69 -4.45 -19.93 2.78
C VAL A 69 -5.09 -21.20 3.31
N PRO A 70 -4.73 -22.43 2.85
CA PRO A 70 -5.29 -23.65 3.40
C PRO A 70 -4.94 -23.85 4.88
N LEU A 71 -3.70 -23.53 5.28
CA LEU A 71 -3.23 -23.64 6.68
C LEU A 71 -4.15 -22.86 7.62
N TYR A 72 -4.32 -21.55 7.36
CA TYR A 72 -5.09 -20.70 8.27
C TYR A 72 -6.59 -20.94 8.21
N ARG A 73 -7.13 -21.32 7.06
CA ARG A 73 -8.53 -21.72 6.95
C ARG A 73 -8.84 -23.02 7.70
N ASN A 74 -7.92 -23.97 7.71
CA ASN A 74 -8.05 -25.21 8.50
C ASN A 74 -7.97 -24.97 10.01
N ILE A 75 -7.21 -23.96 10.46
CA ILE A 75 -7.16 -23.57 11.88
C ILE A 75 -8.49 -22.99 12.32
N ASN A 76 -9.22 -22.35 11.41
CA ASN A 76 -10.54 -21.73 11.59
C ASN A 76 -10.59 -20.79 12.82
N SER A 77 -9.55 -19.98 12.98
CA SER A 77 -9.46 -18.96 14.04
C SER A 77 -9.27 -17.58 13.42
N ALA A 78 -9.90 -16.58 14.03
CA ALA A 78 -9.76 -15.19 13.61
C ALA A 78 -8.33 -14.67 13.77
N SER A 79 -7.61 -15.11 14.81
CA SER A 79 -6.21 -14.79 15.04
C SER A 79 -5.29 -15.79 14.39
N ALA A 80 -4.37 -15.31 13.55
CA ALA A 80 -3.29 -16.11 12.98
C ALA A 80 -2.42 -16.79 14.07
N TYR A 81 -2.28 -16.12 15.20
CA TYR A 81 -1.38 -16.56 16.28
C TYR A 81 -1.95 -17.70 17.14
N THR A 82 -3.20 -18.10 16.92
CA THR A 82 -3.74 -19.36 17.42
C THR A 82 -2.96 -20.57 16.91
N TYR A 83 -2.30 -20.46 15.75
CA TYR A 83 -1.38 -21.48 15.27
C TYR A 83 -0.20 -21.70 16.23
N MET A 84 0.38 -20.61 16.73
CA MET A 84 1.49 -20.64 17.67
C MET A 84 1.05 -21.25 19.01
N GLU A 85 -0.15 -20.91 19.47
CA GLU A 85 -0.72 -21.50 20.68
C GLU A 85 -0.90 -23.02 20.58
N LYS A 86 -1.48 -23.49 19.47
CA LYS A 86 -1.68 -24.93 19.24
C LYS A 86 -0.37 -25.72 19.16
N ARG A 87 0.70 -25.10 18.71
CA ARG A 87 1.98 -25.77 18.49
C ARG A 87 2.96 -25.64 19.67
N TYR A 88 2.99 -24.52 20.34
CA TYR A 88 4.00 -24.15 21.33
C TYR A 88 3.41 -23.72 22.68
N GLY A 89 2.08 -23.67 22.81
CA GLY A 89 1.39 -23.24 24.03
C GLY A 89 1.09 -21.75 24.08
N SER A 90 0.32 -21.36 25.10
CA SER A 90 -0.23 -20.00 25.25
C SER A 90 0.84 -18.90 25.34
N TRP A 91 2.01 -19.21 25.92
CA TRP A 91 3.12 -18.25 26.03
C TRP A 91 3.59 -17.76 24.64
N ALA A 92 3.66 -18.68 23.65
CA ALA A 92 4.09 -18.34 22.30
C ALA A 92 3.07 -17.41 21.59
N ARG A 93 1.76 -17.65 21.80
CA ARG A 93 0.72 -16.75 21.31
C ARG A 93 0.85 -15.37 21.92
N ILE A 94 1.00 -15.27 23.25
CA ILE A 94 1.12 -13.99 23.96
C ILE A 94 2.35 -13.22 23.47
N TYR A 95 3.49 -13.89 23.35
CA TYR A 95 4.73 -13.26 22.87
C TYR A 95 4.58 -12.67 21.46
N VAL A 96 4.11 -13.50 20.49
CA VAL A 96 3.96 -13.04 19.10
C VAL A 96 2.89 -11.95 18.99
N SER A 97 1.77 -12.04 19.73
CA SER A 97 0.75 -11.01 19.77
C SER A 97 1.28 -9.70 20.32
N ALA A 98 2.08 -9.73 21.37
CA ALA A 98 2.70 -8.53 21.95
C ALA A 98 3.66 -7.86 20.95
N CYS A 99 4.53 -8.65 20.31
CA CYS A 99 5.42 -8.14 19.26
C CYS A 99 4.64 -7.51 18.09
N TYR A 100 3.57 -8.18 17.65
CA TYR A 100 2.71 -7.67 16.59
C TYR A 100 2.04 -6.35 16.96
N LEU A 101 1.42 -6.28 18.15
CA LEU A 101 0.78 -5.04 18.64
C LEU A 101 1.76 -3.88 18.71
N LEU A 102 2.97 -4.12 19.19
CA LEU A 102 4.02 -3.10 19.22
C LEU A 102 4.36 -2.60 17.82
N THR A 103 4.51 -3.51 16.86
CA THR A 103 4.74 -3.17 15.45
C THR A 103 3.58 -2.36 14.87
N GLN A 104 2.32 -2.73 15.18
CA GLN A 104 1.15 -1.98 14.69
C GLN A 104 1.06 -0.58 15.30
N ILE A 105 1.38 -0.39 16.58
CA ILE A 105 1.43 0.94 17.22
C ILE A 105 2.44 1.83 16.48
N MET A 106 3.64 1.34 16.24
CA MET A 106 4.67 2.08 15.49
C MET A 106 4.22 2.40 14.06
N ARG A 107 3.62 1.43 13.38
CA ARG A 107 3.09 1.59 12.01
C ARG A 107 1.98 2.65 11.94
N ILE A 108 1.02 2.59 12.85
CA ILE A 108 -0.08 3.57 12.96
C ILE A 108 0.49 4.97 13.17
N GLY A 109 1.41 5.13 14.12
CA GLY A 109 2.05 6.41 14.42
C GLY A 109 2.77 6.98 13.19
N THR A 110 3.56 6.17 12.49
CA THR A 110 4.28 6.59 11.27
C THR A 110 3.32 7.03 10.17
N ILE A 111 2.25 6.28 9.93
CA ILE A 111 1.28 6.62 8.88
C ILE A 111 0.52 7.90 9.20
N LEU A 112 0.05 8.06 10.44
CA LEU A 112 -0.64 9.28 10.88
C LEU A 112 0.27 10.50 10.76
N TYR A 113 1.54 10.36 11.15
CA TYR A 113 2.52 11.43 11.03
C TYR A 113 2.77 11.83 9.58
N LEU A 114 2.98 10.86 8.68
CA LEU A 114 3.21 11.13 7.25
C LEU A 114 1.98 11.73 6.55
N LEU A 115 0.78 11.25 6.87
CA LEU A 115 -0.46 11.86 6.40
C LEU A 115 -0.61 13.30 6.91
N GLY A 116 -0.28 13.50 8.19
CA GLY A 116 -0.30 14.81 8.80
C GLY A 116 0.66 15.79 8.12
N LEU A 117 1.91 15.38 7.89
CA LEU A 117 2.89 16.18 7.15
C LEU A 117 2.43 16.52 5.74
N THR A 118 1.84 15.53 5.06
CA THR A 118 1.33 15.73 3.69
C THR A 118 0.22 16.78 3.69
N LEU A 119 -0.77 16.68 4.58
CA LEU A 119 -1.85 17.67 4.67
C LEU A 119 -1.39 19.05 5.12
N ASN A 120 -0.50 19.12 6.11
CA ASN A 120 0.05 20.39 6.56
C ASN A 120 0.70 21.16 5.38
N ALA A 121 1.40 20.44 4.49
CA ALA A 121 1.97 21.03 3.29
C ALA A 121 0.92 21.54 2.29
N PHE A 122 -0.32 21.00 2.30
CA PHE A 122 -1.38 21.37 1.36
C PHE A 122 -2.32 22.48 1.86
N ILE A 123 -2.67 22.49 3.14
CA ILE A 123 -3.78 23.31 3.67
C ILE A 123 -3.41 24.06 4.96
N GLU A 124 -2.14 24.11 5.36
CA GLU A 124 -1.64 24.81 6.55
C GLU A 124 -2.42 24.49 7.85
N ILE A 125 -2.96 23.27 7.96
CA ILE A 125 -3.61 22.79 9.18
C ILE A 125 -2.53 22.23 10.12
N ASP A 126 -2.65 22.52 11.42
CA ASP A 126 -1.74 21.99 12.42
C ASP A 126 -1.62 20.47 12.37
N LEU A 127 -0.38 19.98 12.42
CA LEU A 127 -0.04 18.56 12.33
C LEU A 127 -0.79 17.69 13.34
N SER A 128 -0.88 18.17 14.60
CA SER A 128 -1.56 17.43 15.67
C SER A 128 -3.05 17.30 15.40
N THR A 129 -3.67 18.36 14.88
CA THR A 129 -5.09 18.37 14.49
C THR A 129 -5.37 17.34 13.39
N VAL A 130 -4.54 17.26 12.37
CA VAL A 130 -4.68 16.27 11.28
C VAL A 130 -4.55 14.84 11.82
N ILE A 131 -3.54 14.59 12.66
CA ILE A 131 -3.31 13.27 13.28
C ILE A 131 -4.54 12.83 14.07
N ILE A 132 -5.04 13.71 14.95
CA ILE A 132 -6.19 13.40 15.81
C ILE A 132 -7.45 13.17 14.99
N LEU A 133 -7.77 14.06 14.06
CA LEU A 133 -8.99 13.94 13.23
C LEU A 133 -8.95 12.69 12.36
N THR A 134 -7.82 12.42 11.69
CA THR A 134 -7.67 11.22 10.84
C THR A 134 -7.79 9.94 11.68
N GLY A 135 -7.09 9.89 12.81
CA GLY A 135 -7.15 8.74 13.72
C GLY A 135 -8.57 8.48 14.25
N LEU A 136 -9.29 9.53 14.67
CA LEU A 136 -10.66 9.44 15.14
C LEU A 136 -11.63 8.99 14.04
N ILE A 137 -11.59 9.59 12.84
CA ILE A 137 -12.48 9.24 11.73
C ILE A 137 -12.29 7.78 11.35
N VAL A 138 -11.03 7.34 11.18
CA VAL A 138 -10.73 5.94 10.85
C VAL A 138 -11.15 5.00 11.97
N GLY A 139 -10.89 5.37 13.23
CA GLY A 139 -11.31 4.59 14.41
C GLY A 139 -12.83 4.40 14.47
N VAL A 140 -13.57 5.48 14.28
CA VAL A 140 -15.05 5.46 14.34
C VAL A 140 -15.63 4.48 13.33
N TYR A 141 -15.30 4.61 12.04
CA TYR A 141 -15.89 3.69 11.07
C TYR A 141 -15.42 2.24 11.23
N SER A 142 -14.19 2.02 11.70
CA SER A 142 -13.65 0.69 11.97
C SER A 142 -14.36 0.02 13.14
N ILE A 143 -14.66 0.76 14.22
CA ILE A 143 -15.40 0.26 15.39
C ILE A 143 -16.84 -0.10 15.03
N PHE A 144 -17.53 0.74 14.25
CA PHE A 144 -18.93 0.48 13.91
C PHE A 144 -19.11 -0.55 12.80
N GLY A 145 -18.18 -0.68 11.89
CA GLY A 145 -18.32 -1.51 10.70
C GLY A 145 -17.60 -2.85 10.74
N GLY A 146 -16.58 -3.00 11.60
CA GLY A 146 -15.74 -4.20 11.68
C GLY A 146 -15.01 -4.49 10.36
N ILE A 147 -14.53 -5.73 10.21
CA ILE A 147 -13.76 -6.14 9.02
C ILE A 147 -14.52 -5.97 7.70
N GLN A 148 -15.85 -6.10 7.72
CA GLN A 148 -16.67 -5.96 6.52
C GLN A 148 -16.61 -4.52 5.98
N ALA A 149 -16.73 -3.51 6.84
CA ALA A 149 -16.57 -2.12 6.42
C ALA A 149 -15.15 -1.83 5.94
N VAL A 150 -14.14 -2.29 6.68
CA VAL A 150 -12.72 -2.12 6.31
C VAL A 150 -12.46 -2.64 4.90
N VAL A 151 -12.87 -3.86 4.58
CA VAL A 151 -12.60 -4.49 3.28
C VAL A 151 -13.33 -3.80 2.12
N TRP A 152 -14.56 -3.33 2.34
CA TRP A 152 -15.27 -2.55 1.32
C TRP A 152 -14.68 -1.15 1.13
N THR A 153 -14.31 -0.47 2.21
CA THR A 153 -13.63 0.83 2.09
C THR A 153 -12.27 0.69 1.43
N ASP A 154 -11.50 -0.35 1.75
CA ASP A 154 -10.21 -0.65 1.10
C ASP A 154 -10.36 -0.82 -0.42
N ALA A 155 -11.39 -1.57 -0.86
CA ALA A 155 -11.64 -1.79 -2.28
C ALA A 155 -11.96 -0.48 -3.01
N ILE A 156 -12.83 0.37 -2.44
CA ILE A 156 -13.16 1.68 -3.00
C ILE A 156 -11.93 2.60 -3.01
N GLN A 157 -11.20 2.65 -1.91
CA GLN A 157 -9.97 3.44 -1.76
C GLN A 157 -8.89 3.01 -2.75
N GLY A 158 -8.73 1.69 -2.96
CA GLY A 158 -7.81 1.17 -3.98
C GLY A 158 -8.18 1.59 -5.41
N ILE A 159 -9.47 1.64 -5.74
CA ILE A 159 -9.95 2.13 -7.04
C ILE A 159 -9.67 3.63 -7.21
N ILE A 160 -9.98 4.43 -6.18
CA ILE A 160 -9.72 5.90 -6.20
C ILE A 160 -8.23 6.18 -6.38
N LEU A 161 -7.39 5.43 -5.70
CA LEU A 161 -5.94 5.54 -5.77
C LEU A 161 -5.41 5.25 -7.19
N ILE A 162 -5.86 4.17 -7.84
CA ILE A 162 -5.48 3.82 -9.21
C ILE A 162 -5.95 4.90 -10.19
N PHE A 163 -7.20 5.35 -10.05
CA PHE A 163 -7.78 6.39 -10.89
C PHE A 163 -7.03 7.73 -10.75
N GLY A 164 -6.70 8.12 -9.51
CA GLY A 164 -5.88 9.31 -9.24
C GLY A 164 -4.50 9.23 -9.90
N ALA A 165 -3.83 8.07 -9.81
CA ALA A 165 -2.52 7.86 -10.42
C ALA A 165 -2.57 7.97 -11.96
N ILE A 166 -3.58 7.38 -12.61
CA ILE A 166 -3.77 7.43 -14.07
C ILE A 166 -4.02 8.88 -14.52
N ILE A 167 -4.93 9.59 -13.85
CA ILE A 167 -5.23 11.00 -14.17
C ILE A 167 -3.99 11.87 -13.99
N CYS A 168 -3.20 11.64 -12.96
CA CYS A 168 -1.96 12.36 -12.72
C CYS A 168 -0.99 12.18 -13.88
N ILE A 169 -0.76 10.95 -14.34
CA ILE A 169 0.12 10.65 -15.49
C ILE A 169 -0.37 11.39 -16.75
N ILE A 170 -1.66 11.30 -17.04
CA ILE A 170 -2.27 11.98 -18.20
C ILE A 170 -2.03 13.49 -18.09
N PHE A 171 -2.28 14.08 -16.93
CA PHE A 171 -2.06 15.50 -16.72
C PHE A 171 -0.61 15.91 -16.94
N ILE A 172 0.37 15.18 -16.37
CA ILE A 172 1.79 15.48 -16.53
C ILE A 172 2.19 15.45 -18.01
N LEU A 173 1.78 14.41 -18.73
CA LEU A 173 2.15 14.21 -20.14
C LEU A 173 1.57 15.30 -21.06
N TYR A 174 0.33 15.72 -20.83
CA TYR A 174 -0.35 16.67 -21.71
C TYR A 174 -0.20 18.13 -21.28
N ASN A 175 0.24 18.39 -20.05
CA ASN A 175 0.47 19.77 -19.55
C ASN A 175 1.93 20.21 -19.64
N SER A 176 2.79 19.42 -20.28
CA SER A 176 4.16 19.83 -20.59
C SER A 176 4.18 20.67 -21.85
N GLY A 177 4.90 21.79 -21.82
CA GLY A 177 5.01 22.69 -22.97
C GLY A 177 5.64 22.06 -24.23
N GLN A 178 6.32 20.92 -24.09
CA GLN A 178 7.04 20.26 -25.19
C GLN A 178 6.42 18.90 -25.61
N GLY A 179 5.31 18.52 -24.96
CA GLY A 179 4.55 17.31 -25.30
C GLY A 179 5.08 16.00 -24.69
N PRO A 180 4.27 14.91 -24.78
CA PRO A 180 4.60 13.61 -24.17
C PRO A 180 5.89 12.97 -24.72
N ASP A 181 6.15 13.13 -26.01
CA ASP A 181 7.29 12.50 -26.67
C ASP A 181 8.63 12.98 -26.11
N GLU A 182 8.72 14.27 -25.82
CA GLU A 182 9.94 14.86 -25.25
C GLU A 182 10.18 14.41 -23.82
N ILE A 183 9.13 14.35 -22.98
CA ILE A 183 9.21 13.78 -21.63
C ILE A 183 9.74 12.35 -21.67
N MET A 184 9.19 11.53 -22.57
CA MET A 184 9.58 10.13 -22.68
C MET A 184 11.00 9.98 -23.21
N ARG A 185 11.41 10.82 -24.16
CA ARG A 185 12.78 10.84 -24.70
C ARG A 185 13.80 11.16 -23.59
N ILE A 186 13.56 12.22 -22.83
CA ILE A 186 14.44 12.61 -21.71
C ILE A 186 14.52 11.50 -20.66
N ALA A 187 13.38 10.89 -20.31
CA ALA A 187 13.36 9.79 -19.34
C ALA A 187 14.16 8.59 -19.83
N TYR A 188 14.06 8.24 -21.11
CA TYR A 188 14.78 7.14 -21.72
C TYR A 188 16.28 7.40 -21.80
N GLU A 189 16.71 8.58 -22.28
CA GLU A 189 18.10 9.00 -22.38
C GLU A 189 18.80 9.02 -21.01
N ASN A 190 18.06 9.31 -19.93
CA ASN A 190 18.58 9.30 -18.56
C ASN A 190 18.38 7.96 -17.82
N ASN A 191 18.11 6.88 -18.55
CA ASN A 191 17.98 5.51 -18.01
C ASN A 191 16.93 5.38 -16.89
N LYS A 192 15.88 6.21 -16.89
CA LYS A 192 14.86 6.20 -15.82
C LYS A 192 14.03 4.90 -15.76
N PHE A 193 13.94 4.16 -16.86
CA PHE A 193 13.27 2.86 -16.93
C PHE A 193 14.17 1.66 -16.56
N SER A 194 15.44 1.91 -16.25
CA SER A 194 16.36 0.83 -15.86
C SER A 194 15.89 0.13 -14.58
N LEU A 195 15.92 -1.20 -14.59
CA LEU A 195 15.66 -2.01 -13.39
C LEU A 195 16.88 -2.07 -12.44
N GLY A 196 17.89 -1.25 -12.68
CA GLY A 196 19.12 -1.24 -11.92
C GLY A 196 20.18 -2.20 -12.46
N GLU A 197 21.20 -2.44 -11.66
CA GLU A 197 22.31 -3.31 -12.01
C GLU A 197 21.93 -4.79 -11.85
N PHE A 198 22.25 -5.63 -12.86
CA PHE A 198 22.01 -7.09 -12.83
C PHE A 198 23.22 -7.88 -12.32
N SER A 199 24.21 -7.21 -11.72
CA SER A 199 25.36 -7.89 -11.14
C SER A 199 24.99 -8.69 -9.88
N THR A 200 25.89 -9.59 -9.47
CA THR A 200 25.77 -10.39 -8.24
C THR A 200 26.41 -9.73 -7.02
N ARG A 201 26.76 -8.46 -7.09
CA ARG A 201 27.34 -7.71 -5.96
C ARG A 201 26.34 -7.61 -4.82
N LEU A 202 26.72 -8.03 -3.62
CA LEU A 202 25.88 -7.98 -2.42
C LEU A 202 25.96 -6.65 -1.66
N SER A 203 26.89 -5.77 -2.04
CA SER A 203 27.13 -4.48 -1.36
C SER A 203 26.26 -3.33 -1.84
N VAL A 204 25.52 -3.51 -2.94
CA VAL A 204 24.64 -2.51 -3.54
C VAL A 204 23.28 -3.11 -3.85
N PRO A 205 22.19 -2.33 -3.88
CA PRO A 205 20.85 -2.83 -4.16
C PRO A 205 20.70 -3.19 -5.65
N THR A 206 21.26 -4.34 -6.07
CA THR A 206 21.07 -4.86 -7.43
C THR A 206 19.66 -5.39 -7.63
N PHE A 207 19.24 -5.59 -8.89
CA PHE A 207 17.94 -6.18 -9.23
C PHE A 207 17.67 -7.49 -8.44
N TRP A 208 18.65 -8.39 -8.40
CA TRP A 208 18.50 -9.69 -7.74
C TRP A 208 18.35 -9.57 -6.23
N ILE A 209 19.11 -8.67 -5.59
CA ILE A 209 19.00 -8.44 -4.14
C ILE A 209 17.62 -7.89 -3.80
N VAL A 210 17.15 -6.89 -4.55
CA VAL A 210 15.83 -6.29 -4.31
C VAL A 210 14.71 -7.29 -4.56
N LEU A 211 14.82 -8.13 -5.61
CA LEU A 211 13.87 -9.19 -5.92
C LEU A 211 13.78 -10.25 -4.80
N ILE A 212 14.95 -10.76 -4.37
CA ILE A 212 15.03 -11.80 -3.32
C ILE A 212 14.58 -11.23 -1.97
N TYR A 213 15.03 -10.05 -1.61
CA TYR A 213 14.56 -9.34 -0.41
C TYR A 213 13.04 -9.17 -0.43
N GLY A 214 12.51 -8.67 -1.56
CA GLY A 214 11.07 -8.54 -1.76
C GLY A 214 10.32 -9.86 -1.62
N LEU A 215 10.87 -10.96 -2.15
CA LEU A 215 10.26 -12.28 -2.03
C LEU A 215 10.12 -12.73 -0.57
N PHE A 216 11.18 -12.59 0.23
CA PHE A 216 11.13 -12.97 1.65
C PHE A 216 10.17 -12.08 2.45
N ILE A 217 10.20 -10.76 2.24
CA ILE A 217 9.27 -9.83 2.90
C ILE A 217 7.82 -10.13 2.50
N ASN A 218 7.55 -10.39 1.23
CA ASN A 218 6.20 -10.69 0.76
C ASN A 218 5.69 -12.06 1.24
N ILE A 219 6.57 -13.07 1.33
CA ILE A 219 6.24 -14.35 1.98
C ILE A 219 5.92 -14.13 3.47
N GLN A 220 6.70 -13.31 4.18
CA GLN A 220 6.43 -12.95 5.57
C GLN A 220 5.07 -12.25 5.71
N ASN A 221 4.76 -11.27 4.87
CA ASN A 221 3.48 -10.58 4.89
C ASN A 221 2.31 -11.56 4.75
N PHE A 222 2.32 -12.40 3.72
CA PHE A 222 1.26 -13.38 3.49
C PHE A 222 1.21 -14.49 4.55
N GLY A 223 2.35 -14.87 5.14
CA GLY A 223 2.47 -16.03 6.01
C GLY A 223 2.35 -15.74 7.50
N THR A 224 2.64 -14.51 7.96
CA THR A 224 2.71 -14.19 9.39
C THR A 224 2.00 -12.93 9.81
N ASP A 225 1.69 -12.01 8.88
CA ASP A 225 1.02 -10.75 9.21
C ASP A 225 -0.51 -10.93 9.26
N GLN A 226 -1.09 -10.65 10.43
CA GLN A 226 -2.53 -10.72 10.68
C GLN A 226 -3.33 -9.88 9.68
N ASN A 227 -2.78 -8.78 9.18
CA ASN A 227 -3.44 -7.91 8.21
C ASN A 227 -3.84 -8.67 6.93
N TYR A 228 -3.00 -9.59 6.45
CA TYR A 228 -3.28 -10.41 5.27
C TYR A 228 -4.03 -11.68 5.60
N ILE A 229 -3.63 -12.37 6.69
CA ILE A 229 -4.19 -13.67 7.07
C ILE A 229 -5.67 -13.58 7.39
N GLN A 230 -6.11 -12.53 8.07
CA GLN A 230 -7.53 -12.32 8.39
C GLN A 230 -8.41 -12.30 7.13
N ARG A 231 -7.89 -11.81 6.00
CA ARG A 231 -8.63 -11.75 4.74
C ARG A 231 -8.87 -13.11 4.10
N TYR A 232 -8.09 -14.15 4.43
CA TYR A 232 -8.32 -15.50 3.94
C TYR A 232 -9.61 -16.13 4.45
N LEU A 233 -10.17 -15.61 5.55
CA LEU A 233 -11.40 -16.10 6.18
C LEU A 233 -12.67 -15.39 5.66
N LEU A 234 -12.53 -14.36 4.83
CA LEU A 234 -13.63 -13.49 4.42
C LEU A 234 -14.49 -14.06 3.27
N THR A 235 -13.99 -15.08 2.57
CA THR A 235 -14.68 -15.73 1.47
C THR A 235 -15.24 -17.09 1.88
N ASP A 236 -16.30 -17.53 1.20
CA ASP A 236 -17.03 -18.77 1.51
C ASP A 236 -16.26 -20.06 1.20
N THR A 237 -15.36 -20.03 0.20
CA THR A 237 -14.63 -21.24 -0.25
C THR A 237 -13.12 -21.01 -0.30
N ASP A 238 -12.36 -22.11 -0.15
CA ASP A 238 -10.89 -22.09 -0.27
C ASP A 238 -10.43 -21.60 -1.66
N LYS A 239 -11.17 -22.01 -2.72
CA LYS A 239 -10.87 -21.55 -4.08
C LYS A 239 -10.94 -20.03 -4.20
N LYS A 240 -11.98 -19.42 -3.63
CA LYS A 240 -12.14 -17.97 -3.64
C LYS A 240 -11.08 -17.26 -2.79
N ALA A 241 -10.72 -17.84 -1.63
CA ALA A 241 -9.66 -17.30 -0.78
C ALA A 241 -8.29 -17.31 -1.48
N LYS A 242 -7.93 -18.45 -2.09
CA LYS A 242 -6.70 -18.60 -2.89
C LYS A 242 -6.67 -17.61 -4.05
N TYR A 243 -7.77 -17.49 -4.79
CA TYR A 243 -7.91 -16.52 -5.87
C TYR A 243 -7.74 -15.08 -5.38
N SER A 244 -8.35 -14.74 -4.24
CA SER A 244 -8.23 -13.40 -3.67
C SER A 244 -6.81 -13.06 -3.24
N ALA A 245 -6.08 -14.00 -2.65
CA ALA A 245 -4.68 -13.81 -2.27
C ALA A 245 -3.79 -13.61 -3.50
N PHE A 246 -3.96 -14.46 -4.51
CA PHE A 246 -3.20 -14.37 -5.76
C PHE A 246 -3.49 -13.07 -6.52
N LEU A 247 -4.77 -12.76 -6.75
CA LEU A 247 -5.16 -11.55 -7.49
C LEU A 247 -4.76 -10.27 -6.75
N GLY A 248 -4.87 -10.24 -5.41
CA GLY A 248 -4.44 -9.10 -4.61
C GLY A 248 -2.95 -8.80 -4.76
N GLY A 249 -2.10 -9.82 -4.77
CA GLY A 249 -0.67 -9.66 -5.05
C GLY A 249 -0.40 -9.27 -6.50
N LEU A 250 -1.14 -9.84 -7.46
CA LEU A 250 -0.97 -9.56 -8.88
C LEU A 250 -1.34 -8.10 -9.25
N ILE A 251 -2.43 -7.55 -8.69
CA ILE A 251 -2.85 -6.15 -8.93
C ILE A 251 -1.77 -5.15 -8.50
N TYR A 252 -0.99 -5.47 -7.47
CA TYR A 252 0.06 -4.58 -6.99
C TYR A 252 1.14 -4.30 -8.05
N VAL A 253 1.47 -5.26 -8.90
CA VAL A 253 2.53 -5.12 -9.91
C VAL A 253 2.24 -3.97 -10.90
N PRO A 254 1.12 -3.96 -11.64
CA PRO A 254 0.83 -2.85 -12.53
C PRO A 254 0.65 -1.52 -11.80
N VAL A 255 0.14 -1.53 -10.56
CA VAL A 255 -0.07 -0.30 -9.79
C VAL A 255 1.26 0.27 -9.30
N SER A 256 2.20 -0.54 -8.85
CA SER A 256 3.55 -0.06 -8.52
C SER A 256 4.28 0.49 -9.76
N ALA A 257 4.07 -0.12 -10.94
CA ALA A 257 4.56 0.43 -12.21
C ALA A 257 3.96 1.81 -12.52
N LEU A 258 2.65 2.02 -12.26
CA LEU A 258 2.03 3.34 -12.40
C LEU A 258 2.69 4.39 -11.49
N PHE A 259 2.98 4.05 -10.24
CA PHE A 259 3.65 4.99 -9.32
C PHE A 259 5.09 5.32 -9.74
N LEU A 260 5.85 4.31 -10.14
CA LEU A 260 7.19 4.54 -10.68
C LEU A 260 7.14 5.38 -11.96
N PHE A 261 6.13 5.14 -12.80
CA PHE A 261 5.94 5.92 -14.03
C PHE A 261 5.59 7.38 -13.73
N ILE A 262 4.82 7.68 -12.67
CA ILE A 262 4.61 9.07 -12.21
C ILE A 262 5.96 9.74 -11.94
N GLY A 263 6.86 9.11 -11.20
CA GLY A 263 8.18 9.67 -10.91
C GLY A 263 9.03 9.89 -12.16
N THR A 264 8.97 8.93 -13.09
CA THR A 264 9.67 9.00 -14.37
C THR A 264 9.18 10.17 -15.24
N VAL A 265 7.85 10.33 -15.39
CA VAL A 265 7.31 11.45 -16.18
C VAL A 265 7.48 12.80 -15.48
N LEU A 266 7.48 12.84 -14.14
CA LEU A 266 7.83 14.03 -13.37
C LEU A 266 9.28 14.47 -13.60
N TYR A 267 10.22 13.51 -13.71
CA TYR A 267 11.60 13.82 -14.05
C TYR A 267 11.68 14.53 -15.41
N GLY A 268 11.08 13.95 -16.45
CA GLY A 268 11.03 14.57 -17.77
C GLY A 268 10.33 15.93 -17.77
N TYR A 269 9.20 16.04 -17.04
CA TYR A 269 8.46 17.28 -16.91
C TYR A 269 9.29 18.43 -16.33
N TYR A 270 10.02 18.21 -15.24
CA TYR A 270 10.85 19.25 -14.64
C TYR A 270 12.10 19.60 -15.46
N GLN A 271 12.61 18.65 -16.26
CA GLN A 271 13.69 18.94 -17.21
C GLN A 271 13.22 19.85 -18.37
N THR A 272 11.95 19.79 -18.75
CA THR A 272 11.39 20.56 -19.87
C THR A 272 10.78 21.89 -19.44
N ASN A 273 10.12 21.96 -18.28
CA ASN A 273 9.29 23.11 -17.87
C ASN A 273 9.91 24.01 -16.81
N GLY A 274 11.14 23.75 -16.39
CA GLY A 274 11.84 24.60 -15.45
C GLY A 274 12.30 23.92 -14.19
N LEU A 275 13.11 24.65 -13.43
CA LEU A 275 13.85 24.15 -12.30
C LEU A 275 12.95 23.85 -11.11
N LEU A 276 13.08 22.62 -10.59
CA LEU A 276 12.60 22.28 -9.27
C LEU A 276 13.47 23.01 -8.23
N PRO A 277 12.89 23.60 -7.16
CA PRO A 277 13.70 24.17 -6.08
C PRO A 277 14.71 23.16 -5.54
N ILE A 278 15.94 23.59 -5.26
CA ILE A 278 17.04 22.72 -4.84
C ILE A 278 16.64 21.90 -3.60
N GLU A 279 16.02 22.54 -2.61
CA GLU A 279 15.54 21.90 -1.37
C GLU A 279 14.53 20.76 -1.61
N ILE A 280 13.80 20.85 -2.70
CA ILE A 280 12.83 19.79 -3.09
C ILE A 280 13.53 18.69 -3.89
N SER A 281 14.46 19.07 -4.78
CA SER A 281 15.19 18.11 -5.62
C SER A 281 16.08 17.17 -4.81
N GLU A 282 16.63 17.65 -3.68
CA GLU A 282 17.45 16.85 -2.77
C GLU A 282 16.64 15.83 -1.93
N THR A 283 15.34 16.04 -1.80
CA THR A 283 14.45 15.16 -1.04
C THR A 283 13.42 14.52 -1.97
N ALA A 284 13.77 13.39 -2.56
CA ALA A 284 12.97 12.72 -3.60
C ALA A 284 11.48 12.56 -3.25
N ASP A 285 11.16 12.25 -2.01
CA ASP A 285 9.78 12.04 -1.54
C ASP A 285 8.95 13.34 -1.52
N LYS A 286 9.57 14.51 -1.59
CA LYS A 286 8.88 15.82 -1.65
C LYS A 286 8.51 16.24 -3.07
N VAL A 287 9.10 15.64 -4.09
CA VAL A 287 8.90 16.06 -5.49
C VAL A 287 7.45 15.91 -5.91
N PHE A 288 6.86 14.76 -5.64
CA PHE A 288 5.48 14.50 -6.04
C PHE A 288 4.45 15.36 -5.25
N PRO A 289 4.54 15.49 -3.92
CA PRO A 289 3.74 16.47 -3.17
C PRO A 289 3.90 17.89 -3.69
N TYR A 290 5.12 18.33 -3.96
CA TYR A 290 5.38 19.67 -4.50
C TYR A 290 4.68 19.89 -5.84
N PHE A 291 4.73 18.91 -6.75
CA PHE A 291 4.00 18.97 -8.02
C PHE A 291 2.49 19.09 -7.81
N ILE A 292 1.93 18.31 -6.90
CA ILE A 292 0.49 18.34 -6.59
C ILE A 292 0.06 19.74 -6.11
N VAL A 293 0.85 20.35 -5.21
CA VAL A 293 0.53 21.67 -4.63
C VAL A 293 0.63 22.77 -5.66
N ASN A 294 1.71 22.80 -6.44
CA ASN A 294 2.09 24.01 -7.20
C ASN A 294 1.65 23.96 -8.66
N THR A 295 1.41 22.75 -9.21
CA THR A 295 1.17 22.62 -10.66
C THR A 295 -0.25 22.19 -11.01
N LEU A 296 -0.90 21.38 -10.15
CA LEU A 296 -2.21 20.83 -10.47
C LEU A 296 -3.34 21.88 -10.29
N PRO A 297 -4.34 21.91 -11.19
CA PRO A 297 -5.59 22.65 -10.98
C PRO A 297 -6.35 22.12 -9.76
N VAL A 298 -7.20 22.97 -9.16
CA VAL A 298 -7.89 22.69 -7.89
C VAL A 298 -8.60 21.34 -7.84
N GLY A 299 -9.35 20.96 -8.88
CA GLY A 299 -10.08 19.69 -8.93
C GLY A 299 -9.16 18.46 -8.92
N PHE A 300 -8.10 18.47 -9.72
CA PHE A 300 -7.11 17.38 -9.77
C PHE A 300 -6.28 17.31 -8.48
N LYS A 301 -5.93 18.46 -7.92
CA LYS A 301 -5.26 18.57 -6.62
C LYS A 301 -6.09 17.85 -5.53
N GLY A 302 -7.39 18.17 -5.43
CA GLY A 302 -8.29 17.52 -4.47
C GLY A 302 -8.40 16.00 -4.66
N LEU A 303 -8.47 15.53 -5.92
CA LEU A 303 -8.51 14.10 -6.23
C LEU A 303 -7.24 13.37 -5.77
N LEU A 304 -6.06 13.94 -6.02
CA LEU A 304 -4.81 13.30 -5.62
C LEU A 304 -4.61 13.33 -4.10
N ILE A 305 -4.98 14.42 -3.43
CA ILE A 305 -5.00 14.47 -1.97
C ILE A 305 -5.92 13.38 -1.41
N ALA A 306 -7.14 13.24 -1.96
CA ALA A 306 -8.06 12.19 -1.56
C ALA A 306 -7.49 10.78 -1.80
N SER A 307 -6.72 10.58 -2.88
CA SER A 307 -6.04 9.31 -3.19
C SER A 307 -4.94 8.97 -2.18
N ILE A 308 -4.14 9.96 -1.75
CA ILE A 308 -3.12 9.79 -0.70
C ILE A 308 -3.78 9.42 0.63
N PHE A 309 -4.88 10.14 0.97
CA PHE A 309 -5.67 9.84 2.17
C PHE A 309 -6.28 8.44 2.10
N ALA A 310 -6.83 8.06 0.96
CA ALA A 310 -7.39 6.73 0.75
C ALA A 310 -6.36 5.63 1.05
N ALA A 311 -5.13 5.77 0.55
CA ALA A 311 -4.05 4.84 0.81
C ALA A 311 -3.68 4.76 2.31
N GLY A 312 -3.56 5.90 2.97
CA GLY A 312 -3.23 5.96 4.41
C GLY A 312 -4.36 5.43 5.29
N MET A 313 -5.60 5.82 5.02
CA MET A 313 -6.78 5.38 5.78
C MET A 313 -7.02 3.88 5.65
N SER A 314 -6.80 3.28 4.48
CA SER A 314 -6.86 1.83 4.29
C SER A 314 -5.86 1.10 5.19
N THR A 315 -4.63 1.58 5.25
CA THR A 315 -3.60 0.97 6.11
C THR A 315 -3.93 1.15 7.59
N LEU A 316 -4.47 2.30 8.01
CA LEU A 316 -4.87 2.57 9.40
C LEU A 316 -6.03 1.66 9.83
N SER A 317 -7.11 1.61 9.04
CA SER A 317 -8.30 0.79 9.36
C SER A 317 -7.96 -0.69 9.44
N THR A 318 -7.09 -1.15 8.53
CA THR A 318 -6.55 -2.51 8.56
C THR A 318 -5.76 -2.78 9.85
N SER A 319 -4.87 -1.87 10.24
CA SER A 319 -4.07 -1.99 11.47
C SER A 319 -4.94 -1.98 12.72
N TYR A 320 -5.96 -1.14 12.80
CA TYR A 320 -6.91 -1.13 13.92
C TYR A 320 -7.67 -2.45 14.01
N ASN A 321 -8.23 -2.91 12.90
CA ASN A 321 -9.06 -4.12 12.89
C ASN A 321 -8.24 -5.39 13.18
N SER A 322 -7.05 -5.53 12.61
CA SER A 322 -6.17 -6.67 12.87
C SER A 322 -5.67 -6.68 14.31
N SER A 323 -5.31 -5.51 14.87
CA SER A 323 -4.91 -5.41 16.29
C SER A 323 -6.04 -5.78 17.26
N ALA A 324 -7.28 -5.41 16.92
CA ALA A 324 -8.44 -5.78 17.71
C ALA A 324 -8.83 -7.27 17.60
N THR A 325 -8.29 -7.99 16.62
CA THR A 325 -8.65 -9.39 16.32
C THR A 325 -7.71 -10.39 17.01
N ILE A 326 -6.49 -10.02 17.33
CA ILE A 326 -5.49 -10.92 17.94
C ILE A 326 -5.63 -11.01 19.44
#